data_c373a59eb75ace2621d8118f38d02e47
#
_entry.id   c373a59eb75ace2621d8118f38d02e47
#
_cell.length_a   1.000
_cell.length_b   1.000
_cell.length_c   1.000
_cell.angle_alpha   90.00
_cell.angle_beta   90.00
_cell.angle_gamma   90.00
#
_symmetry.space_group_name_H-M   'P 1'
#
loop_
_entity.id
_entity.type
_entity.pdbx_description
1 polymer ?
#
loop_
_entity_poly.entity_id
_entity_poly.type
_entity_poly.pdbx_seq_one_letter_code
_entity_poly.pdbx_strand_id
1 'polypeptide(L)'
;MLRLRIVAVGDIKERFYREAVAEYVKRLGRWAKTEIIEVSEASHVTDPDKKRTLEGEEILRKVKGKCILADVKGERVKSEDVAALLRDSALAGDSELTFIIGGSNGVSPAVKDRADRTISFGDITLPHQLFRVVLLEQLYRAETINNNTPYHK
;
A
#
# COMPACT_ATOMS: atom_id res chain seq x y z
N MET A 1 14.00 8.46 -9.58
CA MET A 1 12.59 8.60 -9.19
C MET A 1 12.08 7.25 -8.68
N LEU A 2 11.47 7.25 -7.51
CA LEU A 2 10.87 6.05 -6.96
C LEU A 2 9.69 5.57 -7.80
N ARG A 3 9.54 4.26 -7.88
CA ARG A 3 8.36 3.61 -8.45
C ARG A 3 7.57 2.98 -7.32
N LEU A 4 6.40 3.49 -7.07
CA LEU A 4 5.51 3.01 -6.03
C LEU A 4 4.41 2.17 -6.67
N ARG A 5 4.29 0.94 -6.21
CA ARG A 5 3.25 0.04 -6.67
C ARG A 5 2.33 -0.27 -5.50
N ILE A 6 1.05 -0.06 -5.70
CA ILE A 6 0.03 -0.37 -4.70
C ILE A 6 -0.75 -1.57 -5.22
N VAL A 7 -0.60 -2.71 -4.59
CA VAL A 7 -1.33 -3.93 -4.93
C VAL A 7 -2.45 -4.09 -3.90
N ALA A 8 -3.68 -3.98 -4.35
CA ALA A 8 -4.84 -4.00 -3.46
C ALA A 8 -5.87 -5.03 -3.92
N VAL A 9 -6.45 -5.77 -2.97
CA VAL A 9 -7.53 -6.70 -3.26
C VAL A 9 -8.84 -5.94 -3.37
N GLY A 10 -9.58 -6.20 -4.45
CA GLY A 10 -10.86 -5.59 -4.74
C GLY A 10 -10.76 -4.35 -5.61
N ASP A 11 -11.90 -3.92 -6.10
CA ASP A 11 -12.03 -2.71 -6.92
C ASP A 11 -12.71 -1.60 -6.14
N ILE A 12 -12.52 -0.37 -6.59
CA ILE A 12 -13.21 0.78 -6.03
C ILE A 12 -14.39 1.12 -6.94
N LYS A 13 -15.61 1.02 -6.41
CA LYS A 13 -16.85 1.32 -7.13
C LYS A 13 -17.29 2.76 -6.94
N GLU A 14 -17.06 3.33 -5.76
CA GLU A 14 -17.48 4.68 -5.42
C GLU A 14 -16.60 5.71 -6.12
N ARG A 15 -17.25 6.62 -6.84
CA ARG A 15 -16.59 7.67 -7.59
C ARG A 15 -15.72 8.57 -6.71
N PHE A 16 -16.20 8.90 -5.50
CA PHE A 16 -15.46 9.77 -4.59
C PHE A 16 -14.13 9.15 -4.14
N TYR A 17 -14.06 7.83 -3.97
CA TYR A 17 -12.80 7.16 -3.67
C TYR A 17 -11.87 7.14 -4.89
N ARG A 18 -12.41 6.87 -6.09
CA ARG A 18 -11.61 6.89 -7.32
C ARG A 18 -11.01 8.27 -7.57
N GLU A 19 -11.79 9.31 -7.32
CA GLU A 19 -11.33 10.69 -7.48
C GLU A 19 -10.25 11.03 -6.45
N ALA A 20 -10.40 10.61 -5.19
CA ALA A 20 -9.40 10.82 -4.15
C ALA A 20 -8.09 10.09 -4.48
N VAL A 21 -8.17 8.83 -4.92
CA VAL A 21 -7.00 8.05 -5.35
C VAL A 21 -6.29 8.77 -6.50
N ALA A 22 -7.02 9.19 -7.51
CA ALA A 22 -6.45 9.89 -8.67
C ALA A 22 -5.75 11.20 -8.26
N GLU A 23 -6.34 11.93 -7.32
CA GLU A 23 -5.76 13.19 -6.84
C GLU A 23 -4.40 12.95 -6.16
N TYR A 24 -4.29 11.96 -5.28
CA TYR A 24 -3.02 11.69 -4.60
C TYR A 24 -1.97 11.07 -5.53
N VAL A 25 -2.37 10.23 -6.46
CA VAL A 25 -1.45 9.74 -7.50
C VAL A 25 -0.89 10.90 -8.32
N LYS A 26 -1.74 11.86 -8.68
CA LYS A 26 -1.32 13.07 -9.39
C LYS A 26 -0.31 13.88 -8.56
N ARG A 27 -0.60 14.12 -7.29
CA ARG A 27 0.30 14.88 -6.41
C ARG A 27 1.65 14.18 -6.24
N LEU A 28 1.63 12.87 -6.08
CA LEU A 28 2.84 12.05 -5.98
C LEU A 28 3.69 12.12 -7.24
N GLY A 29 3.10 12.37 -8.39
CA GLY A 29 3.78 12.39 -9.68
C GLY A 29 4.96 13.35 -9.77
N ARG A 30 5.05 14.30 -8.85
CA ARG A 30 6.20 15.22 -8.74
C ARG A 30 7.49 14.48 -8.33
N TRP A 31 7.37 13.41 -7.51
CA TRP A 31 8.53 12.73 -6.93
C TRP A 31 8.60 11.25 -7.20
N ALA A 32 7.48 10.63 -7.56
CA ALA A 32 7.39 9.20 -7.74
C ALA A 32 6.41 8.84 -8.85
N LYS A 33 6.68 7.73 -9.51
CA LYS A 33 5.73 7.11 -10.43
C LYS A 33 4.92 6.10 -9.64
N THR A 34 3.61 6.30 -9.56
CA THR A 34 2.71 5.45 -8.76
C THR A 34 1.79 4.66 -9.68
N GLU A 35 1.75 3.35 -9.47
CA GLU A 35 0.88 2.42 -10.20
C GLU A 35 -0.01 1.70 -9.20
N ILE A 36 -1.32 1.65 -9.47
CA ILE A 36 -2.27 0.91 -8.64
C ILE A 36 -2.70 -0.33 -9.41
N ILE A 37 -2.51 -1.49 -8.79
CA ILE A 37 -2.88 -2.77 -9.36
C ILE A 37 -3.94 -3.38 -8.46
N GLU A 38 -5.13 -3.60 -9.02
CA GLU A 38 -6.23 -4.25 -8.33
C GLU A 38 -6.20 -5.74 -8.62
N VAL A 39 -6.28 -6.53 -7.55
CA VAL A 39 -6.39 -7.98 -7.61
C VAL A 39 -7.82 -8.35 -7.30
N SER A 40 -8.41 -9.20 -8.11
CA SER A 40 -9.80 -9.61 -7.90
C SER A 40 -9.99 -10.30 -6.55
N GLU A 41 -11.05 -9.89 -5.85
CA GLU A 41 -11.48 -10.58 -4.64
C GLU A 41 -12.00 -11.97 -5.02
N ALA A 42 -11.56 -13.01 -4.28
CA ALA A 42 -12.03 -14.39 -4.48
C ALA A 42 -13.39 -14.59 -3.82
N SER A 43 -14.39 -13.79 -4.22
CA SER A 43 -15.72 -13.75 -3.61
C SER A 43 -16.53 -15.03 -3.80
N HIS A 44 -16.18 -15.85 -4.80
CA HIS A 44 -16.81 -17.14 -5.05
C HIS A 44 -16.35 -18.24 -4.08
N VAL A 45 -15.33 -17.97 -3.28
CA VAL A 45 -14.79 -18.90 -2.28
C VAL A 45 -15.25 -18.47 -0.91
N THR A 46 -15.88 -19.39 -0.15
CA THR A 46 -16.42 -19.09 1.18
C THR A 46 -15.41 -19.34 2.28
N ASP A 47 -14.52 -20.32 2.11
CA ASP A 47 -13.50 -20.62 3.10
C ASP A 47 -12.45 -19.53 3.17
N PRO A 48 -12.28 -18.86 4.34
CA PRO A 48 -11.34 -17.74 4.44
C PRO A 48 -9.89 -18.08 4.07
N ASP A 49 -9.42 -19.27 4.43
CA ASP A 49 -8.04 -19.67 4.13
C ASP A 49 -7.82 -19.86 2.64
N LYS A 50 -8.77 -20.53 1.95
CA LYS A 50 -8.72 -20.70 0.50
C LYS A 50 -8.81 -19.37 -0.23
N LYS A 51 -9.68 -18.49 0.27
CA LYS A 51 -9.85 -17.15 -0.28
C LYS A 51 -8.54 -16.36 -0.21
N ARG A 52 -7.90 -16.33 0.96
CA ARG A 52 -6.61 -15.65 1.15
C ARG A 52 -5.52 -16.24 0.26
N THR A 53 -5.50 -17.57 0.10
CA THR A 53 -4.51 -18.25 -0.74
C THR A 53 -4.64 -17.84 -2.21
N LEU A 54 -5.87 -17.85 -2.75
CA LEU A 54 -6.11 -17.47 -4.13
C LEU A 54 -5.77 -16.01 -4.39
N GLU A 55 -6.21 -15.12 -3.52
CA GLU A 55 -5.87 -13.69 -3.59
C GLU A 55 -4.36 -13.49 -3.47
N GLY A 56 -3.73 -14.23 -2.56
CA GLY A 56 -2.29 -14.14 -2.32
C GLY A 56 -1.44 -14.55 -3.51
N GLU A 57 -1.85 -15.57 -4.25
CA GLU A 57 -1.16 -15.99 -5.48
C GLU A 57 -1.12 -14.85 -6.50
N GLU A 58 -2.25 -14.16 -6.68
CA GLU A 58 -2.32 -13.02 -7.59
C GLU A 58 -1.51 -11.84 -7.09
N ILE A 59 -1.57 -11.55 -5.78
CA ILE A 59 -0.77 -10.48 -5.17
C ILE A 59 0.72 -10.72 -5.44
N LEU A 60 1.20 -11.94 -5.16
CA LEU A 60 2.62 -12.27 -5.28
C LEU A 60 3.14 -12.13 -6.70
N ARG A 61 2.31 -12.39 -7.71
CA ARG A 61 2.68 -12.17 -9.11
C ARG A 61 2.92 -10.70 -9.44
N LYS A 62 2.36 -9.79 -8.66
CA LYS A 62 2.42 -8.33 -8.91
C LYS A 62 3.50 -7.63 -8.10
N VAL A 63 4.08 -8.29 -7.11
CA VAL A 63 5.12 -7.70 -6.26
C VAL A 63 6.40 -7.47 -7.07
N LYS A 64 6.95 -6.27 -6.96
CA LYS A 64 8.27 -5.93 -7.50
C LYS A 64 9.04 -5.10 -6.49
N GLY A 65 10.31 -5.41 -6.36
CA GLY A 65 11.21 -4.71 -5.45
C GLY A 65 10.91 -4.99 -3.99
N LYS A 66 11.14 -4.00 -3.16
CA LYS A 66 10.89 -4.10 -1.72
C LYS A 66 9.40 -4.18 -1.45
N CYS A 67 9.00 -5.11 -0.62
CA CYS A 67 7.59 -5.41 -0.34
C CYS A 67 7.20 -4.96 1.07
N ILE A 68 6.21 -4.11 1.16
CA ILE A 68 5.67 -3.60 2.42
C ILE A 68 4.20 -4.00 2.52
N LEU A 69 3.86 -4.75 3.55
CA LEU A 69 2.48 -5.12 3.84
C LEU A 69 1.89 -4.13 4.84
N ALA A 70 0.71 -3.60 4.52
CA ALA A 70 -0.09 -2.83 5.45
C ALA A 70 -1.05 -3.75 6.19
N ASP A 71 -0.87 -3.88 7.51
CA ASP A 71 -1.66 -4.79 8.35
C ASP A 71 -1.71 -4.21 9.77
N VAL A 72 -2.88 -4.24 10.40
CA VAL A 72 -3.07 -3.73 11.77
C VAL A 72 -2.14 -4.40 12.79
N LYS A 73 -1.69 -5.62 12.51
CA LYS A 73 -0.75 -6.37 13.38
C LYS A 73 0.72 -6.05 13.09
N GLY A 74 0.99 -5.17 12.15
CA GLY A 74 2.36 -4.77 11.83
C GLY A 74 2.96 -3.81 12.85
N GLU A 75 4.19 -3.41 12.58
CA GLU A 75 4.88 -2.38 13.34
C GLU A 75 4.16 -1.04 13.18
N ARG A 76 3.81 -0.40 14.30
CA ARG A 76 3.18 0.92 14.25
C ARG A 76 4.14 1.95 13.71
N VAL A 77 3.68 2.76 12.77
CA VAL A 77 4.48 3.79 12.13
C VAL A 77 3.82 5.16 12.30
N LYS A 78 4.67 6.17 12.41
CA LYS A 78 4.30 7.58 12.30
C LYS A 78 4.50 8.04 10.86
N SER A 79 3.97 9.20 10.50
CA SER A 79 4.19 9.76 9.17
C SER A 79 5.69 9.94 8.87
N GLU A 80 6.48 10.33 9.86
CA GLU A 80 7.93 10.47 9.72
C GLU A 80 8.63 9.14 9.45
N ASP A 81 8.10 8.04 9.98
CA ASP A 81 8.62 6.69 9.72
C ASP A 81 8.36 6.26 8.27
N VAL A 82 7.20 6.63 7.73
CA VAL A 82 6.88 6.39 6.31
C VAL A 82 7.84 7.21 5.43
N ALA A 83 8.09 8.45 5.79
CA ALA A 83 9.06 9.30 5.09
C ALA A 83 10.45 8.68 5.11
N ALA A 84 10.89 8.18 6.28
CA ALA A 84 12.19 7.50 6.41
C ALA A 84 12.26 6.24 5.55
N LEU A 85 11.19 5.45 5.49
CA LEU A 85 11.11 4.26 4.66
C LEU A 85 11.37 4.59 3.18
N LEU A 86 10.71 5.63 2.66
CA LEU A 86 10.89 6.04 1.26
C LEU A 86 12.30 6.59 1.02
N ARG A 87 12.78 7.45 1.91
CA ARG A 87 14.12 8.03 1.82
C ARG A 87 15.21 6.98 1.87
N ASP A 88 15.15 6.08 2.84
CA ASP A 88 16.17 5.05 3.04
C ASP A 88 16.19 4.05 1.89
N SER A 89 15.02 3.71 1.36
CA SER A 89 14.92 2.85 0.17
C SER A 89 15.58 3.50 -1.05
N ALA A 90 15.31 4.77 -1.28
CA ALA A 90 15.93 5.52 -2.39
C ALA A 90 17.45 5.58 -2.23
N LEU A 91 17.95 5.86 -1.03
CA LEU A 91 19.38 5.93 -0.75
C LEU A 91 20.07 4.57 -0.89
N ALA A 92 19.37 3.47 -0.58
CA ALA A 92 19.91 2.12 -0.73
C ALA A 92 19.85 1.59 -2.18
N GLY A 93 19.28 2.37 -3.10
CA GLY A 93 19.11 1.95 -4.49
C GLY A 93 17.85 1.11 -4.74
N ASP A 94 16.99 0.95 -3.76
CA ASP A 94 15.71 0.27 -3.89
C ASP A 94 14.71 1.21 -4.54
N SER A 95 14.76 1.30 -5.86
CA SER A 95 13.91 2.23 -6.62
C SER A 95 12.48 1.75 -6.83
N GLU A 96 12.19 0.50 -6.56
CA GLU A 96 10.85 -0.08 -6.67
C GLU A 96 10.35 -0.56 -5.31
N LEU A 97 9.19 -0.06 -4.91
CA LEU A 97 8.50 -0.43 -3.67
C LEU A 97 7.09 -0.89 -3.99
N THR A 98 6.70 -2.05 -3.46
CA THR A 98 5.34 -2.54 -3.54
C THR A 98 4.69 -2.49 -2.17
N PHE A 99 3.57 -1.80 -2.06
CA PHE A 99 2.72 -1.79 -0.87
C PHE A 99 1.52 -2.69 -1.11
N ILE A 100 1.24 -3.59 -0.18
CA ILE A 100 0.13 -4.54 -0.29
C ILE A 100 -0.97 -4.15 0.68
N ILE A 101 -2.19 -4.08 0.17
CA ILE A 101 -3.42 -3.92 0.95
C ILE A 101 -4.26 -5.19 0.74
N GLY A 102 -4.44 -5.97 1.79
CA GLY A 102 -5.22 -7.21 1.73
C GLY A 102 -6.72 -6.97 1.62
N GLY A 103 -7.45 -8.06 1.40
CA GLY A 103 -8.91 -8.03 1.37
C GLY A 103 -9.51 -8.09 2.78
N SER A 104 -10.82 -8.31 2.85
CA SER A 104 -11.59 -8.31 4.10
C SER A 104 -11.14 -9.38 5.11
N ASN A 105 -10.53 -10.46 4.63
CA ASN A 105 -10.03 -11.56 5.47
C ASN A 105 -8.51 -11.46 5.72
N GLY A 106 -7.87 -10.36 5.36
CA GLY A 106 -6.43 -10.20 5.46
C GLY A 106 -5.69 -10.88 4.32
N VAL A 107 -4.45 -11.29 4.57
CA VAL A 107 -3.58 -11.91 3.56
C VAL A 107 -3.12 -13.30 3.99
N SER A 108 -2.69 -14.10 3.02
CA SER A 108 -2.16 -15.45 3.27
C SER A 108 -0.80 -15.41 3.97
N PRO A 109 -0.40 -16.53 4.63
CA PRO A 109 0.95 -16.66 5.18
C PRO A 109 2.05 -16.41 4.15
N ALA A 110 1.87 -16.85 2.92
CA ALA A 110 2.86 -16.65 1.86
C ALA A 110 3.08 -15.16 1.55
N VAL A 111 2.03 -14.34 1.57
CA VAL A 111 2.15 -12.89 1.41
C VAL A 111 2.88 -12.28 2.61
N LYS A 112 2.54 -12.70 3.82
CA LYS A 112 3.24 -12.23 5.03
C LYS A 112 4.72 -12.56 4.99
N ASP A 113 5.08 -13.76 4.56
CA ASP A 113 6.47 -14.20 4.46
C ASP A 113 7.25 -13.42 3.40
N ARG A 114 6.60 -13.05 2.31
CA ARG A 114 7.23 -12.24 1.26
C ARG A 114 7.49 -10.81 1.68
N ALA A 115 6.71 -10.26 2.58
CA ALA A 115 6.86 -8.87 3.00
C ALA A 115 8.19 -8.64 3.70
N ASP A 116 8.94 -7.65 3.23
CA ASP A 116 10.19 -7.22 3.87
C ASP A 116 9.89 -6.45 5.16
N ARG A 117 8.76 -5.74 5.18
CA ARG A 117 8.24 -5.07 6.39
C ARG A 117 6.72 -5.16 6.40
N THR A 118 6.18 -5.24 7.60
CA THR A 118 4.73 -5.13 7.85
C THR A 118 4.50 -3.92 8.74
N ILE A 119 3.73 -2.97 8.25
CA ILE A 119 3.48 -1.70 8.93
C ILE A 119 2.01 -1.54 9.29
N SER A 120 1.74 -0.84 10.39
CA SER A 120 0.39 -0.57 10.87
C SER A 120 0.19 0.94 11.06
N PHE A 121 -0.94 1.44 10.57
CA PHE A 121 -1.35 2.82 10.80
C PHE A 121 -2.22 2.98 12.06
N GLY A 122 -2.25 1.97 12.91
CA GLY A 122 -3.00 1.96 14.15
C GLY A 122 -3.97 0.79 14.24
N ASP A 123 -4.70 0.73 15.34
CA ASP A 123 -5.55 -0.42 15.67
C ASP A 123 -6.97 -0.33 15.11
N ILE A 124 -7.36 0.82 14.56
CA ILE A 124 -8.70 0.97 13.99
C ILE A 124 -8.80 0.25 12.64
N THR A 125 -9.97 -0.32 12.39
CA THR A 125 -10.28 -0.96 11.11
C THR A 125 -10.91 0.06 10.19
N LEU A 126 -10.37 0.17 8.98
CA LEU A 126 -10.91 1.02 7.92
C LEU A 126 -11.41 0.15 6.77
N PRO A 127 -12.46 0.57 6.06
CA PRO A 127 -12.78 -0.08 4.78
C PRO A 127 -11.55 -0.06 3.87
N HIS A 128 -11.29 -1.14 3.13
CA HIS A 128 -10.07 -1.24 2.34
C HIS A 128 -9.99 -0.17 1.22
N GLN A 129 -11.13 0.28 0.70
CA GLN A 129 -11.16 1.36 -0.29
C GLN A 129 -10.71 2.70 0.33
N LEU A 130 -11.17 3.01 1.54
CA LEU A 130 -10.73 4.20 2.26
C LEU A 130 -9.26 4.07 2.66
N PHE A 131 -8.84 2.90 3.09
CA PHE A 131 -7.44 2.67 3.46
C PHE A 131 -6.50 2.93 2.28
N ARG A 132 -6.91 2.59 1.06
CA ARG A 132 -6.12 2.89 -0.15
C ARG A 132 -5.86 4.39 -0.28
N VAL A 133 -6.86 5.22 0.00
CA VAL A 133 -6.73 6.68 0.00
C VAL A 133 -5.79 7.13 1.13
N VAL A 134 -5.96 6.57 2.33
CA VAL A 134 -5.11 6.89 3.49
C VAL A 134 -3.64 6.57 3.20
N LEU A 135 -3.37 5.40 2.64
CA LEU A 135 -2.00 5.02 2.27
C LEU A 135 -1.39 6.01 1.27
N LEU A 136 -2.13 6.34 0.21
CA LEU A 136 -1.65 7.28 -0.81
C LEU A 136 -1.40 8.66 -0.23
N GLU A 137 -2.27 9.12 0.68
CA GLU A 137 -2.06 10.40 1.36
C GLU A 137 -0.78 10.37 2.19
N GLN A 138 -0.52 9.27 2.92
CA GLN A 138 0.70 9.15 3.72
C GLN A 138 1.95 9.07 2.85
N LEU A 139 1.90 8.43 1.70
CA LEU A 139 3.02 8.41 0.75
C LEU A 139 3.29 9.81 0.19
N TYR A 140 2.24 10.55 -0.14
CA TYR A 140 2.38 11.96 -0.55
C TYR A 140 2.99 12.79 0.58
N ARG A 141 2.47 12.68 1.79
CA ARG A 141 3.00 13.38 2.97
C ARG A 141 4.47 13.04 3.21
N ALA A 142 4.83 11.77 3.09
CA ALA A 142 6.21 11.33 3.22
C ALA A 142 7.14 12.02 2.22
N GLU A 143 6.72 12.13 0.97
CA GLU A 143 7.51 12.83 -0.05
C GLU A 143 7.60 14.34 0.23
N THR A 144 6.55 14.96 0.76
CA THR A 144 6.62 16.37 1.17
C THR A 144 7.63 16.58 2.30
N ILE A 145 7.68 15.67 3.26
CA ILE A 145 8.67 15.69 4.34
C ILE A 145 10.07 15.57 3.77
N ASN A 146 10.31 14.59 2.91
CA ASN A 146 11.63 14.32 2.35
C ASN A 146 12.14 15.44 1.43
N ASN A 147 11.24 16.20 0.84
CA ASN A 147 11.58 17.28 -0.09
C ASN A 147 11.37 18.68 0.50
N ASN A 148 11.19 18.78 1.80
CA ASN A 148 11.02 20.04 2.53
C ASN A 148 9.90 20.93 1.94
N THR A 149 8.84 20.30 1.47
CA THR A 149 7.67 20.98 0.93
C THR A 149 6.67 21.21 2.06
N PRO A 150 6.14 22.44 2.25
CA PRO A 150 5.16 22.70 3.31
C PRO A 150 3.87 21.92 3.09
N TYR A 151 3.54 21.02 3.99
CA TYR A 151 2.32 20.22 4.03
C TYR A 151 2.14 19.60 5.40
N HIS A 152 3.13 18.82 5.83
CA HIS A 152 3.10 18.15 7.14
C HIS A 152 3.37 19.15 8.27
N LYS A 153 2.59 19.04 9.34
CA LYS A 153 2.71 19.92 10.52
C LYS A 153 2.89 19.14 11.80
#